data_de91246ae02e5131d6c6e0df5454722d
#
_entry.id   de91246ae02e5131d6c6e0df5454722d
#
_cell.length_a   1.000
_cell.length_b   1.000
_cell.length_c   1.000
_cell.angle_alpha   90.00
_cell.angle_beta   90.00
_cell.angle_gamma   90.00
#
_symmetry.space_group_name_H-M   'P 1'
#
loop_
_entity.id
_entity.type
_entity.pdbx_description
1 polymer ?
#
loop_
_entity_poly.entity_id
_entity_poly.type
_entity_poly.pdbx_seq_one_letter_code
_entity_poly.pdbx_strand_id
1 'polypeptide(L)'
;MNQYRFYKNTWIFLEESKEKRLSTEEAHALLKKRGMMIRNTYDFDTKEETSFWFIVKDNLEDISQLPFSARRNIRRALRFYNIKKININEFSEKALPIINSAQKSYKVKSKVTSKKEFEAEVEQYKEDNNKEFWIVERKSDNEAVAIAVNTIKKDSCEYDTMRCNAEALRDRSYPYYGLIYEMNRHYLGERKFKYVNDGSRTLTEHSSIQDFLIHNFKFRKAYCKVKIYYKWWFSVVIKVLFPFRNIIPIRNIRGILKMEEYSREF
;
A
#
# COMPACT_ATOMS: atom_id res chain seq x y z
N MET A 1 10.07 18.61 -8.61
CA MET A 1 9.67 17.24 -8.26
C MET A 1 8.26 16.98 -8.78
N ASN A 2 8.06 15.88 -9.49
CA ASN A 2 6.73 15.51 -9.98
C ASN A 2 5.83 15.17 -8.79
N GLN A 3 4.86 16.01 -8.51
CA GLN A 3 3.87 15.81 -7.43
C GLN A 3 2.89 14.68 -7.71
N TYR A 4 2.98 14.05 -8.89
CA TYR A 4 2.04 13.04 -9.37
C TYR A 4 2.79 11.80 -9.87
N ARG A 5 2.27 10.63 -9.49
CA ARG A 5 2.60 9.34 -10.11
C ARG A 5 1.58 9.05 -11.21
N PHE A 6 2.07 8.60 -12.36
CA PHE A 6 1.21 8.14 -13.43
C PHE A 6 1.11 6.61 -13.39
N TYR A 7 -0.09 6.09 -13.20
CA TYR A 7 -0.34 4.65 -13.10
C TYR A 7 -1.66 4.28 -13.77
N LYS A 8 -1.64 3.28 -14.67
CA LYS A 8 -2.83 2.77 -15.38
C LYS A 8 -3.73 3.89 -15.95
N ASN A 9 -3.14 4.79 -16.73
CA ASN A 9 -3.83 5.95 -17.32
C ASN A 9 -4.42 6.96 -16.31
N THR A 10 -3.99 6.91 -15.06
CA THR A 10 -4.43 7.79 -13.98
C THR A 10 -3.26 8.55 -13.40
N TRP A 11 -3.42 9.87 -13.23
CA TRP A 11 -2.55 10.67 -12.38
C TRP A 11 -2.97 10.51 -10.92
N ILE A 12 -2.04 10.13 -10.06
CA ILE A 12 -2.28 9.94 -8.63
C ILE A 12 -1.36 10.90 -7.88
N PHE A 13 -1.92 11.66 -6.96
CA PHE A 13 -1.16 12.53 -6.06
C PHE A 13 -0.24 11.69 -5.17
N LEU A 14 1.03 12.11 -5.01
CA LEU A 14 2.03 11.39 -4.22
C LEU A 14 2.09 11.83 -2.75
N GLU A 15 1.54 12.99 -2.42
CA GLU A 15 1.54 13.51 -1.07
C GLU A 15 0.15 13.38 -0.45
N GLU A 16 0.05 12.67 0.65
CA GLU A 16 -1.18 12.54 1.41
C GLU A 16 -1.58 13.88 2.05
N SER A 17 -0.60 14.73 2.34
CA SER A 17 -0.70 15.92 3.17
C SER A 17 -1.08 17.23 2.46
N LYS A 18 -1.58 17.21 1.22
CA LYS A 18 -1.97 18.46 0.58
C LYS A 18 -3.32 18.96 1.05
N GLU A 19 -3.31 20.22 1.48
CA GLU A 19 -4.48 20.93 2.00
C GLU A 19 -5.45 21.38 0.90
N LYS A 20 -5.03 21.39 -0.37
CA LYS A 20 -5.84 21.97 -1.44
C LYS A 20 -6.25 20.99 -2.52
N ARG A 21 -7.52 21.06 -2.86
CA ARG A 21 -8.09 20.51 -4.06
C ARG A 21 -7.45 21.19 -5.30
N LEU A 22 -7.13 20.41 -6.34
CA LEU A 22 -6.72 20.95 -7.64
C LEU A 22 -7.77 21.89 -8.23
N SER A 23 -7.32 22.96 -8.88
CA SER A 23 -8.21 23.76 -9.71
C SER A 23 -8.61 22.99 -10.98
N THR A 24 -9.69 23.40 -11.61
CA THR A 24 -10.13 22.81 -12.87
C THR A 24 -9.13 23.02 -13.99
N GLU A 25 -8.48 24.18 -14.01
CA GLU A 25 -7.46 24.57 -14.99
C GLU A 25 -6.21 23.69 -14.86
N GLU A 26 -5.71 23.48 -13.64
CA GLU A 26 -4.58 22.58 -13.35
C GLU A 26 -4.88 21.14 -13.77
N ALA A 27 -6.08 20.66 -13.44
CA ALA A 27 -6.53 19.32 -13.82
C ALA A 27 -6.60 19.17 -15.36
N HIS A 28 -7.16 20.15 -16.06
CA HIS A 28 -7.22 20.15 -17.53
C HIS A 28 -5.82 20.16 -18.15
N ALA A 29 -4.89 20.96 -17.61
CA ALA A 29 -3.52 21.01 -18.09
C ALA A 29 -2.80 19.65 -17.97
N LEU A 30 -3.01 18.92 -16.88
CA LEU A 30 -2.47 17.57 -16.68
C LEU A 30 -3.10 16.56 -17.64
N LEU A 31 -4.43 16.59 -17.79
CA LEU A 31 -5.15 15.65 -18.67
C LEU A 31 -4.86 15.88 -20.15
N LYS A 32 -4.50 17.11 -20.56
CA LYS A 32 -4.01 17.38 -21.92
C LYS A 32 -2.71 16.65 -22.22
N LYS A 33 -1.80 16.54 -21.25
CA LYS A 33 -0.50 15.88 -21.44
C LYS A 33 -0.68 14.38 -21.69
N ARG A 34 -1.39 13.68 -20.81
CA ARG A 34 -1.75 12.24 -20.95
C ARG A 34 -2.75 11.83 -19.88
N GLY A 35 -3.21 10.58 -19.95
CA GLY A 35 -4.10 10.00 -18.96
C GLY A 35 -5.57 10.25 -19.23
N MET A 36 -6.42 9.51 -18.57
CA MET A 36 -7.88 9.56 -18.70
C MET A 36 -8.53 10.20 -17.48
N MET A 37 -7.87 10.12 -16.33
CA MET A 37 -8.38 10.64 -15.07
C MET A 37 -7.25 11.08 -14.12
N ILE A 38 -7.61 11.90 -13.15
CA ILE A 38 -6.76 12.31 -12.04
C ILE A 38 -7.48 11.93 -10.76
N ARG A 39 -6.80 11.25 -9.84
CA ARG A 39 -7.22 11.07 -8.46
C ARG A 39 -6.48 12.08 -7.59
N ASN A 40 -7.19 13.11 -7.18
CA ASN A 40 -6.67 14.12 -6.26
C ASN A 40 -7.25 13.89 -4.87
N THR A 41 -6.41 13.56 -3.91
CA THR A 41 -6.73 13.49 -2.49
C THR A 41 -6.30 14.79 -1.82
N TYR A 42 -7.11 15.30 -0.90
CA TYR A 42 -6.86 16.55 -0.17
C TYR A 42 -7.51 16.50 1.23
N ASP A 43 -7.23 17.45 2.09
CA ASP A 43 -7.65 17.48 3.49
C ASP A 43 -7.29 16.15 4.21
N PHE A 44 -6.01 15.75 4.10
CA PHE A 44 -5.54 14.51 4.71
C PHE A 44 -5.63 14.57 6.23
N ASP A 45 -6.11 13.45 6.83
CA ASP A 45 -6.33 13.26 8.26
C ASP A 45 -7.34 14.26 8.86
N THR A 46 -8.39 14.58 8.08
CA THR A 46 -9.50 15.39 8.57
C THR A 46 -10.25 14.70 9.72
N LYS A 47 -10.83 15.50 10.62
CA LYS A 47 -11.67 15.00 11.73
C LYS A 47 -13.03 14.48 11.26
N GLU A 48 -13.47 14.93 10.09
CA GLU A 48 -14.73 14.51 9.49
C GLU A 48 -14.58 13.10 8.91
N GLU A 49 -15.46 12.19 9.28
CA GLU A 49 -15.48 10.86 8.72
C GLU A 49 -15.95 10.90 7.26
N THR A 50 -15.10 10.44 6.35
CA THR A 50 -15.35 10.44 4.91
C THR A 50 -15.35 9.01 4.36
N SER A 51 -15.90 8.83 3.17
CA SER A 51 -15.85 7.54 2.49
C SER A 51 -14.47 7.14 1.98
N PHE A 52 -13.51 8.07 1.93
CA PHE A 52 -12.15 7.78 1.48
C PHE A 52 -11.13 8.06 2.60
N TRP A 53 -10.17 7.17 2.79
CA TRP A 53 -9.19 7.23 3.87
C TRP A 53 -7.91 6.47 3.51
N PHE A 54 -6.85 6.77 4.27
CA PHE A 54 -5.62 6.00 4.31
C PHE A 54 -5.54 5.20 5.61
N ILE A 55 -4.82 4.09 5.59
CA ILE A 55 -4.51 3.35 6.81
C ILE A 55 -3.16 3.82 7.33
N VAL A 56 -3.17 4.47 8.48
CA VAL A 56 -1.96 5.05 9.08
C VAL A 56 -1.73 4.54 10.50
N LYS A 57 -0.48 4.63 10.92
CA LYS A 57 -0.08 4.49 12.31
C LYS A 57 0.91 5.60 12.65
N ASP A 58 0.59 6.39 13.65
CA ASP A 58 1.35 7.58 14.08
C ASP A 58 1.92 7.48 15.50
N ASN A 59 1.60 6.40 16.20
CA ASN A 59 2.14 6.11 17.53
C ASN A 59 2.82 4.76 17.57
N LEU A 60 3.98 4.68 18.23
CA LEU A 60 4.60 3.42 18.57
C LEU A 60 4.25 3.07 20.02
N GLU A 61 3.29 2.18 20.19
CA GLU A 61 2.96 1.65 21.51
C GLU A 61 3.99 0.58 21.95
N ASP A 62 4.14 0.46 23.25
CA ASP A 62 4.81 -0.70 23.83
C ASP A 62 4.05 -1.99 23.42
N ILE A 63 4.80 -3.07 23.23
CA ILE A 63 4.22 -4.37 22.84
C ILE A 63 3.12 -4.83 23.82
N SER A 64 3.20 -4.46 25.11
CA SER A 64 2.19 -4.80 26.11
C SER A 64 0.82 -4.20 25.85
N GLN A 65 0.77 -3.10 25.11
CA GLN A 65 -0.46 -2.37 24.78
C GLN A 65 -1.18 -2.92 23.54
N LEU A 66 -0.52 -3.81 22.79
CA LEU A 66 -1.14 -4.50 21.64
C LEU A 66 -2.10 -5.61 22.12
N PRO A 67 -3.06 -6.05 21.28
CA PRO A 67 -3.93 -7.18 21.59
C PRO A 67 -3.14 -8.43 21.99
N PHE A 68 -3.67 -9.23 22.90
CA PHE A 68 -2.99 -10.44 23.42
C PHE A 68 -2.50 -11.38 22.30
N SER A 69 -3.35 -11.63 21.30
CA SER A 69 -3.00 -12.46 20.14
C SER A 69 -1.83 -11.88 19.35
N ALA A 70 -1.84 -10.58 19.10
CA ALA A 70 -0.76 -9.89 18.39
C ALA A 70 0.57 -10.00 19.16
N ARG A 71 0.57 -9.72 20.48
CA ARG A 71 1.76 -9.85 21.32
C ARG A 71 2.37 -11.25 21.28
N ARG A 72 1.52 -12.27 21.43
CA ARG A 72 1.94 -13.67 21.35
C ARG A 72 2.57 -13.99 20.00
N ASN A 73 1.94 -13.57 18.91
CA ASN A 73 2.38 -13.88 17.56
C ASN A 73 3.66 -13.10 17.21
N ILE A 74 3.81 -11.84 17.63
CA ILE A 74 5.04 -11.06 17.48
C ILE A 74 6.20 -11.76 18.21
N ARG A 75 6.03 -12.11 19.51
CA ARG A 75 7.08 -12.80 20.27
C ARG A 75 7.47 -14.12 19.63
N ARG A 76 6.51 -14.84 19.07
CA ARG A 76 6.78 -16.08 18.35
C ARG A 76 7.57 -15.80 17.07
N ALA A 77 7.17 -14.82 16.26
CA ALA A 77 7.90 -14.45 15.06
C ALA A 77 9.35 -14.07 15.36
N LEU A 78 9.59 -13.21 16.35
CA LEU A 78 10.93 -12.79 16.75
C LEU A 78 11.82 -13.93 17.28
N ARG A 79 11.21 -15.01 17.79
CA ARG A 79 11.95 -16.23 18.16
C ARG A 79 12.43 -17.02 16.95
N PHE A 80 11.58 -17.13 15.92
CA PHE A 80 11.84 -17.96 14.73
C PHE A 80 12.62 -17.23 13.64
N TYR A 81 12.54 -15.90 13.58
CA TYR A 81 13.03 -15.12 12.45
C TYR A 81 14.04 -14.04 12.85
N ASN A 82 15.00 -13.82 11.96
CA ASN A 82 15.77 -12.59 11.85
C ASN A 82 15.05 -11.66 10.89
N ILE A 83 14.82 -10.41 11.32
CA ILE A 83 14.08 -9.43 10.52
C ILE A 83 14.96 -8.20 10.42
N LYS A 84 15.32 -7.81 9.20
CA LYS A 84 16.29 -6.75 8.97
C LYS A 84 16.04 -5.99 7.68
N LYS A 85 16.58 -4.78 7.61
CA LYS A 85 16.73 -4.06 6.34
C LYS A 85 17.86 -4.72 5.54
N ILE A 86 17.68 -4.71 4.23
CA ILE A 86 18.67 -5.21 3.27
C ILE A 86 18.88 -4.21 2.15
N ASN A 87 19.97 -4.34 1.42
CA ASN A 87 20.21 -3.56 0.22
C ASN A 87 19.51 -4.16 -1.00
N ILE A 88 19.49 -3.40 -2.10
CA ILE A 88 18.82 -3.81 -3.34
C ILE A 88 19.42 -5.06 -3.99
N ASN A 89 20.72 -5.33 -3.81
CA ASN A 89 21.35 -6.53 -4.39
C ASN A 89 20.87 -7.78 -3.65
N GLU A 90 20.89 -7.77 -2.32
CA GLU A 90 20.37 -8.87 -1.50
C GLU A 90 18.88 -9.10 -1.75
N PHE A 91 18.10 -8.01 -1.93
CA PHE A 91 16.69 -8.09 -2.32
C PHE A 91 16.52 -8.78 -3.69
N SER A 92 17.31 -8.39 -4.69
CA SER A 92 17.21 -8.94 -6.05
C SER A 92 17.52 -10.44 -6.11
N GLU A 93 18.40 -10.91 -5.24
CA GLU A 93 18.76 -12.33 -5.16
C GLU A 93 17.65 -13.18 -4.50
N LYS A 94 16.99 -12.65 -3.46
CA LYS A 94 16.14 -13.45 -2.56
C LYS A 94 14.64 -13.28 -2.81
N ALA A 95 14.18 -12.16 -3.43
CA ALA A 95 12.77 -11.81 -3.42
C ALA A 95 11.90 -12.60 -4.40
N LEU A 96 12.41 -12.94 -5.58
CA LEU A 96 11.60 -13.54 -6.65
C LEU A 96 10.90 -14.86 -6.24
N PRO A 97 11.56 -15.81 -5.57
CA PRO A 97 10.91 -17.04 -5.10
C PRO A 97 9.76 -16.77 -4.14
N ILE A 98 9.92 -15.79 -3.22
CA ILE A 98 8.92 -15.40 -2.24
C ILE A 98 7.71 -14.77 -2.94
N ILE A 99 7.95 -13.85 -3.89
CA ILE A 99 6.90 -13.20 -4.69
C ILE A 99 6.08 -14.25 -5.41
N ASN A 100 6.74 -15.19 -6.09
CA ASN A 100 6.08 -16.23 -6.86
C ASN A 100 5.32 -17.23 -5.98
N SER A 101 5.85 -17.58 -4.81
CA SER A 101 5.16 -18.41 -3.83
C SER A 101 3.88 -17.71 -3.31
N ALA A 102 3.97 -16.43 -2.98
CA ALA A 102 2.82 -15.63 -2.56
C ALA A 102 1.73 -15.56 -3.65
N GLN A 103 2.13 -15.27 -4.91
CA GLN A 103 1.20 -15.15 -6.03
C GLN A 103 0.43 -16.45 -6.31
N LYS A 104 1.10 -17.60 -6.21
CA LYS A 104 0.47 -18.92 -6.36
C LYS A 104 -0.57 -19.22 -5.28
N SER A 105 -0.42 -18.63 -4.10
CA SER A 105 -1.33 -18.85 -2.96
C SER A 105 -2.59 -17.99 -2.96
N TYR A 106 -2.64 -16.94 -3.79
CA TYR A 106 -3.78 -16.03 -3.82
C TYR A 106 -5.03 -16.68 -4.41
N LYS A 107 -6.18 -16.43 -3.78
CA LYS A 107 -7.50 -16.89 -4.27
C LYS A 107 -7.81 -16.41 -5.68
N VAL A 108 -7.42 -15.18 -6.00
CA VAL A 108 -7.50 -14.63 -7.35
C VAL A 108 -6.19 -14.94 -8.04
N LYS A 109 -6.22 -15.85 -9.02
CA LYS A 109 -5.03 -16.23 -9.77
C LYS A 109 -4.38 -15.00 -10.39
N SER A 110 -3.17 -14.69 -9.93
CA SER A 110 -2.31 -13.70 -10.55
C SER A 110 -1.24 -14.42 -11.38
N LYS A 111 -0.81 -13.78 -12.46
CA LYS A 111 0.30 -14.29 -13.26
C LYS A 111 1.57 -14.33 -12.39
N VAL A 112 2.29 -15.43 -12.43
CA VAL A 112 3.60 -15.57 -11.79
C VAL A 112 4.57 -14.59 -12.45
N THR A 113 5.33 -13.86 -11.64
CA THR A 113 6.31 -12.89 -12.13
C THR A 113 7.48 -13.62 -12.79
N SER A 114 7.73 -13.32 -14.06
CA SER A 114 8.91 -13.86 -14.74
C SER A 114 10.19 -13.19 -14.25
N LYS A 115 11.34 -13.85 -14.44
CA LYS A 115 12.65 -13.30 -14.09
C LYS A 115 12.88 -11.94 -14.76
N LYS A 116 12.56 -11.81 -16.06
CA LYS A 116 12.70 -10.56 -16.82
C LYS A 116 11.82 -9.43 -16.28
N GLU A 117 10.56 -9.71 -15.89
CA GLU A 117 9.66 -8.71 -15.28
C GLU A 117 10.20 -8.25 -13.93
N PHE A 118 10.73 -9.18 -13.13
CA PHE A 118 11.33 -8.86 -11.82
C PHE A 118 12.62 -8.05 -11.97
N GLU A 119 13.52 -8.42 -12.89
CA GLU A 119 14.73 -7.66 -13.17
C GLU A 119 14.42 -6.22 -13.60
N ALA A 120 13.40 -6.03 -14.44
CA ALA A 120 12.96 -4.69 -14.84
C ALA A 120 12.39 -3.88 -13.65
N GLU A 121 11.70 -4.53 -12.71
CA GLU A 121 11.23 -3.89 -11.48
C GLU A 121 12.40 -3.51 -10.56
N VAL A 122 13.40 -4.39 -10.41
CA VAL A 122 14.62 -4.12 -9.63
C VAL A 122 15.40 -2.94 -10.19
N GLU A 123 15.53 -2.84 -11.53
CA GLU A 123 16.19 -1.66 -12.14
C GLU A 123 15.44 -0.35 -11.83
N GLN A 124 14.11 -0.36 -11.85
CA GLN A 124 13.33 0.81 -11.43
C GLN A 124 13.56 1.16 -9.94
N TYR A 125 13.72 0.16 -9.08
CA TYR A 125 14.04 0.38 -7.68
C TYR A 125 15.44 0.95 -7.46
N LYS A 126 16.43 0.59 -8.28
CA LYS A 126 17.79 1.16 -8.23
C LYS A 126 17.81 2.65 -8.55
N GLU A 127 16.89 3.10 -9.41
CA GLU A 127 16.76 4.51 -9.79
C GLU A 127 16.02 5.34 -8.71
N ASP A 128 15.30 4.70 -7.78
CA ASP A 128 14.51 5.35 -6.73
C ASP A 128 15.20 5.28 -5.37
N ASN A 129 15.96 6.32 -5.04
CA ASN A 129 16.66 6.44 -3.75
C ASN A 129 15.75 6.45 -2.51
N ASN A 130 14.43 6.49 -2.70
CA ASN A 130 13.47 6.49 -1.60
C ASN A 130 12.98 5.07 -1.24
N LYS A 131 13.47 4.03 -1.91
CA LYS A 131 13.07 2.64 -1.63
C LYS A 131 13.93 2.03 -0.53
N GLU A 132 13.26 1.39 0.42
CA GLU A 132 13.88 0.57 1.45
C GLU A 132 13.31 -0.84 1.43
N PHE A 133 14.19 -1.83 1.63
CA PHE A 133 13.87 -3.24 1.51
C PHE A 133 14.04 -3.94 2.85
N TRP A 134 13.11 -4.83 3.16
CA TRP A 134 13.14 -5.65 4.36
C TRP A 134 13.04 -7.12 4.01
N ILE A 135 13.68 -7.94 4.83
CA ILE A 135 13.63 -9.39 4.71
C ILE A 135 13.35 -10.05 6.06
N VAL A 136 12.66 -11.17 6.00
CA VAL A 136 12.43 -12.07 7.13
C VAL A 136 13.12 -13.39 6.79
N GLU A 137 14.12 -13.76 7.56
CA GLU A 137 14.89 -14.99 7.39
C GLU A 137 14.67 -15.92 8.57
N ARG A 138 14.43 -17.21 8.29
CA ARG A 138 14.30 -18.22 9.34
C ARG A 138 15.66 -18.47 10.00
N LYS A 139 15.71 -18.46 11.35
CA LYS A 139 16.97 -18.61 12.10
C LYS A 139 17.63 -19.96 11.97
N SER A 140 16.86 -21.01 11.69
CA SER A 140 17.37 -22.40 11.62
C SER A 140 18.23 -22.67 10.38
N ASP A 141 17.93 -22.02 9.25
CA ASP A 141 18.51 -22.33 7.94
C ASP A 141 18.81 -21.10 7.08
N ASN A 142 18.53 -19.90 7.61
CA ASN A 142 18.64 -18.62 6.91
C ASN A 142 17.78 -18.50 5.66
N GLU A 143 16.75 -19.35 5.51
CA GLU A 143 15.81 -19.24 4.39
C GLU A 143 15.00 -17.95 4.47
N ALA A 144 14.98 -17.18 3.39
CA ALA A 144 14.17 -15.99 3.26
C ALA A 144 12.69 -16.36 3.03
N VAL A 145 11.81 -15.96 3.94
CA VAL A 145 10.38 -16.35 3.91
C VAL A 145 9.44 -15.18 3.64
N ALA A 146 9.85 -13.95 3.92
CA ALA A 146 9.03 -12.77 3.61
C ALA A 146 9.90 -11.56 3.26
N ILE A 147 9.31 -10.65 2.50
CA ILE A 147 9.94 -9.39 2.10
C ILE A 147 8.95 -8.24 2.25
N ALA A 148 9.49 -7.02 2.39
CA ALA A 148 8.75 -5.79 2.18
C ALA A 148 9.56 -4.81 1.33
N VAL A 149 8.83 -3.99 0.56
CA VAL A 149 9.34 -2.81 -0.16
C VAL A 149 8.57 -1.62 0.36
N ASN A 150 9.28 -0.62 0.84
CA ASN A 150 8.72 0.57 1.43
C ASN A 150 9.20 1.82 0.69
N THR A 151 8.34 2.82 0.58
CA THR A 151 8.72 4.14 0.07
C THR A 151 8.89 5.12 1.21
N ILE A 152 10.08 5.71 1.28
CA ILE A 152 10.41 6.73 2.27
C ILE A 152 10.03 8.10 1.73
N LYS A 153 9.26 8.84 2.50
CA LYS A 153 8.94 10.24 2.26
C LYS A 153 9.68 11.11 3.29
N LYS A 154 9.48 12.42 3.23
CA LYS A 154 10.19 13.37 4.09
C LYS A 154 10.15 12.99 5.59
N ASP A 155 8.96 12.65 6.09
CA ASP A 155 8.72 12.37 7.51
C ASP A 155 7.68 11.24 7.70
N SER A 156 7.53 10.38 6.69
CA SER A 156 6.64 9.21 6.72
C SER A 156 7.19 8.06 5.87
N CYS A 157 6.59 6.88 6.04
CA CYS A 157 6.92 5.70 5.26
C CYS A 157 5.65 5.03 4.75
N GLU A 158 5.61 4.70 3.46
CA GLU A 158 4.53 3.92 2.84
C GLU A 158 4.98 2.46 2.68
N TYR A 159 4.18 1.52 3.16
CA TYR A 159 4.37 0.08 2.99
C TYR A 159 3.79 -0.35 1.64
N ASP A 160 4.60 -0.26 0.58
CA ASP A 160 4.14 -0.50 -0.79
C ASP A 160 3.78 -1.95 -1.04
N THR A 161 4.64 -2.84 -0.57
CA THR A 161 4.52 -4.27 -0.86
C THR A 161 5.02 -5.08 0.31
N MET A 162 4.21 -6.04 0.75
CA MET A 162 4.63 -7.11 1.65
C MET A 162 4.27 -8.46 1.00
N ARG A 163 5.22 -9.39 0.94
CA ARG A 163 5.01 -10.74 0.41
C ARG A 163 5.60 -11.75 1.37
N CYS A 164 4.92 -12.88 1.49
CA CYS A 164 5.37 -13.97 2.33
C CYS A 164 5.16 -15.30 1.59
N ASN A 165 6.11 -16.21 1.76
CA ASN A 165 6.01 -17.59 1.31
C ASN A 165 4.72 -18.22 1.86
N ALA A 166 4.00 -18.93 1.00
CA ALA A 166 2.72 -19.55 1.34
C ALA A 166 2.86 -20.62 2.45
N GLU A 167 3.98 -21.30 2.51
CA GLU A 167 4.27 -22.31 3.53
C GLU A 167 4.47 -21.66 4.90
N ALA A 168 5.31 -20.61 4.98
CA ALA A 168 5.56 -19.88 6.22
C ALA A 168 4.30 -19.20 6.79
N LEU A 169 3.29 -18.91 5.95
CA LEU A 169 1.99 -18.41 6.44
C LEU A 169 1.17 -19.50 7.14
N ARG A 170 1.38 -20.78 6.83
CA ARG A 170 0.62 -21.92 7.36
C ARG A 170 1.23 -22.52 8.59
N ASP A 171 2.53 -22.39 8.80
CA ASP A 171 3.28 -23.04 9.90
C ASP A 171 3.11 -22.38 11.26
N ARG A 172 2.26 -21.35 11.36
CA ARG A 172 1.98 -20.56 12.58
C ARG A 172 3.21 -19.89 13.20
N SER A 173 4.24 -19.61 12.41
CA SER A 173 5.44 -18.85 12.83
C SER A 173 5.23 -17.33 12.74
N TYR A 174 4.18 -16.90 12.03
CA TYR A 174 3.68 -15.53 11.97
C TYR A 174 4.67 -14.48 11.42
N PRO A 175 5.32 -14.68 10.27
CA PRO A 175 6.35 -13.77 9.76
C PRO A 175 5.87 -12.32 9.58
N TYR A 176 4.63 -12.09 9.14
CA TYR A 176 4.07 -10.74 9.00
C TYR A 176 3.96 -9.98 10.33
N TYR A 177 3.67 -10.68 11.44
CA TYR A 177 3.61 -10.02 12.75
C TYR A 177 4.98 -9.48 13.17
N GLY A 178 6.04 -10.24 12.95
CA GLY A 178 7.39 -9.79 13.20
C GLY A 178 7.82 -8.66 12.28
N LEU A 179 7.59 -8.81 10.97
CA LEU A 179 7.96 -7.83 9.96
C LEU A 179 7.34 -6.46 10.24
N ILE A 180 6.02 -6.40 10.44
CA ILE A 180 5.31 -5.15 10.69
C ILE A 180 5.75 -4.53 12.01
N TYR A 181 5.95 -5.35 13.06
CA TYR A 181 6.44 -4.87 14.35
C TYR A 181 7.82 -4.21 14.23
N GLU A 182 8.79 -4.86 13.57
CA GLU A 182 10.13 -4.31 13.38
C GLU A 182 10.14 -3.08 12.47
N MET A 183 9.35 -3.06 11.40
CA MET A 183 9.19 -1.88 10.57
C MET A 183 8.60 -0.69 11.35
N ASN A 184 7.54 -0.91 12.13
CA ASN A 184 6.96 0.14 12.98
C ASN A 184 7.99 0.65 14.01
N ARG A 185 8.72 -0.25 14.65
CA ARG A 185 9.77 0.11 15.62
C ARG A 185 10.86 0.97 14.97
N HIS A 186 11.29 0.59 13.78
CA HIS A 186 12.30 1.33 13.03
C HIS A 186 11.80 2.72 12.60
N TYR A 187 10.67 2.80 11.92
CA TYR A 187 10.21 4.07 11.33
C TYR A 187 9.64 5.03 12.39
N LEU A 188 8.78 4.56 13.27
CA LEU A 188 8.18 5.41 14.30
C LEU A 188 9.09 5.58 15.52
N GLY A 189 9.82 4.53 15.92
CA GLY A 189 10.66 4.53 17.11
C GLY A 189 12.03 5.16 16.87
N GLU A 190 12.81 4.60 15.95
CA GLU A 190 14.19 5.01 15.71
C GLU A 190 14.29 6.27 14.83
N ARG A 191 13.59 6.27 13.68
CA ARG A 191 13.61 7.39 12.73
C ARG A 191 12.67 8.54 13.09
N LYS A 192 11.77 8.33 14.05
CA LYS A 192 10.82 9.34 14.54
C LYS A 192 9.94 9.92 13.42
N PHE A 193 9.53 9.09 12.46
CA PHE A 193 8.59 9.51 11.45
C PHE A 193 7.24 9.86 12.07
N LYS A 194 6.54 10.81 11.49
CA LYS A 194 5.22 11.24 11.95
C LYS A 194 4.20 10.11 11.86
N TYR A 195 4.28 9.31 10.79
CA TYR A 195 3.42 8.15 10.60
C TYR A 195 4.02 7.16 9.59
N VAL A 196 3.52 5.94 9.65
CA VAL A 196 3.65 4.95 8.57
C VAL A 196 2.26 4.68 7.99
N ASN A 197 2.16 4.30 6.70
CA ASN A 197 0.87 4.00 6.07
C ASN A 197 0.95 2.75 5.18
N ASP A 198 -0.21 2.09 4.98
CA ASP A 198 -0.39 0.94 4.06
C ASP A 198 -1.22 1.37 2.83
N GLY A 199 -1.15 2.63 2.48
CA GLY A 199 -1.85 3.19 1.34
C GLY A 199 -3.32 3.54 1.61
N SER A 200 -4.00 3.90 0.54
CA SER A 200 -5.40 4.31 0.58
C SER A 200 -6.36 3.13 0.65
N ARG A 201 -7.60 3.41 1.05
CA ARG A 201 -8.71 2.46 1.06
C ARG A 201 -8.74 1.61 -0.20
N THR A 202 -8.74 0.28 -0.01
CA THR A 202 -8.85 -0.67 -1.11
C THR A 202 -10.26 -0.66 -1.69
N LEU A 203 -10.37 -0.46 -3.00
CA LEU A 203 -11.66 -0.41 -3.71
C LEU A 203 -12.15 -1.78 -4.16
N THR A 204 -11.27 -2.75 -4.21
CA THR A 204 -11.52 -4.11 -4.69
C THR A 204 -11.08 -5.10 -3.64
N GLU A 205 -11.95 -5.87 -3.13
CA GLU A 205 -11.97 -7.11 -2.33
C GLU A 205 -10.73 -7.59 -1.52
N HIS A 206 -9.68 -6.82 -1.33
CA HIS A 206 -8.50 -7.23 -0.53
C HIS A 206 -8.25 -6.28 0.65
N SER A 207 -9.31 -6.01 1.43
CA SER A 207 -9.19 -5.24 2.69
C SER A 207 -8.51 -6.03 3.82
N SER A 208 -8.25 -7.32 3.63
CA SER A 208 -7.76 -8.20 4.69
C SER A 208 -6.46 -7.73 5.36
N ILE A 209 -5.54 -7.09 4.61
CA ILE A 209 -4.32 -6.54 5.20
C ILE A 209 -4.63 -5.29 6.03
N GLN A 210 -5.49 -4.41 5.55
CA GLN A 210 -5.86 -3.19 6.26
C GLN A 210 -6.61 -3.49 7.55
N ASP A 211 -7.55 -4.43 7.53
CA ASP A 211 -8.25 -4.92 8.74
C ASP A 211 -7.26 -5.59 9.70
N PHE A 212 -6.30 -6.36 9.17
CA PHE A 212 -5.25 -6.98 9.97
C PHE A 212 -4.38 -5.95 10.69
N LEU A 213 -3.98 -4.87 10.01
CA LEU A 213 -3.19 -3.77 10.59
C LEU A 213 -3.97 -3.03 11.67
N ILE A 214 -5.24 -2.70 11.42
CA ILE A 214 -6.12 -2.05 12.41
C ILE A 214 -6.26 -2.91 13.66
N HIS A 215 -6.65 -4.17 13.51
CA HIS A 215 -6.99 -5.03 14.64
C HIS A 215 -5.76 -5.48 15.45
N ASN A 216 -4.60 -5.70 14.80
CA ASN A 216 -3.45 -6.27 15.48
C ASN A 216 -2.37 -5.25 15.84
N PHE A 217 -2.27 -4.14 15.09
CA PHE A 217 -1.21 -3.15 15.26
C PHE A 217 -1.72 -1.74 15.57
N LYS A 218 -3.03 -1.59 15.82
CA LYS A 218 -3.66 -0.29 16.12
C LYS A 218 -3.42 0.78 15.05
N PHE A 219 -3.38 0.38 13.78
CA PHE A 219 -3.50 1.33 12.70
C PHE A 219 -4.89 1.95 12.73
N ARG A 220 -5.02 3.17 12.26
CA ARG A 220 -6.28 3.90 12.19
C ARG A 220 -6.57 4.40 10.77
N LYS A 221 -7.79 4.79 10.55
CA LYS A 221 -8.19 5.49 9.32
C LYS A 221 -7.83 6.97 9.45
N ALA A 222 -7.02 7.46 8.52
CA ALA A 222 -6.81 8.87 8.30
C ALA A 222 -7.76 9.30 7.17
N TYR A 223 -8.88 9.91 7.55
CA TYR A 223 -9.89 10.31 6.59
C TYR A 223 -9.38 11.44 5.71
N CYS A 224 -9.81 11.45 4.45
CA CYS A 224 -9.47 12.52 3.51
C CYS A 224 -10.55 12.65 2.45
N LYS A 225 -10.58 13.81 1.79
CA LYS A 225 -11.46 14.05 0.66
C LYS A 225 -10.78 13.60 -0.64
N VAL A 226 -11.59 13.18 -1.59
CA VAL A 226 -11.10 12.79 -2.91
C VAL A 226 -11.90 13.48 -4.00
N LYS A 227 -11.21 14.01 -5.01
CA LYS A 227 -11.83 14.53 -6.23
C LYS A 227 -11.24 13.86 -7.44
N ILE A 228 -12.13 13.42 -8.34
CA ILE A 228 -11.75 12.79 -9.59
C ILE A 228 -12.02 13.78 -10.71
N TYR A 229 -11.02 14.00 -11.55
CA TYR A 229 -11.14 14.75 -12.78
C TYR A 229 -10.98 13.81 -13.97
N TYR A 230 -11.75 14.01 -15.00
CA TYR A 230 -11.76 13.17 -16.19
C TYR A 230 -11.46 13.96 -17.44
N LYS A 231 -10.92 13.31 -18.49
CA LYS A 231 -11.04 13.83 -19.84
C LYS A 231 -12.51 14.01 -20.18
N TRP A 232 -12.86 15.03 -20.97
CA TRP A 232 -14.24 15.41 -21.25
C TRP A 232 -15.12 14.24 -21.73
N TRP A 233 -14.65 13.47 -22.70
CA TRP A 233 -15.39 12.33 -23.24
C TRP A 233 -15.55 11.21 -22.21
N PHE A 234 -14.50 10.96 -21.39
CA PHE A 234 -14.56 9.94 -20.34
C PHE A 234 -15.51 10.35 -19.21
N SER A 235 -15.62 11.64 -18.92
CA SER A 235 -16.62 12.17 -17.99
C SER A 235 -18.06 11.83 -18.44
N VAL A 236 -18.34 11.91 -19.75
CA VAL A 236 -19.65 11.53 -20.29
C VAL A 236 -19.90 10.03 -20.06
N VAL A 237 -18.92 9.18 -20.35
CA VAL A 237 -19.03 7.74 -20.11
C VAL A 237 -19.31 7.44 -18.63
N ILE A 238 -18.58 8.08 -17.72
CA ILE A 238 -18.78 7.91 -16.29
C ILE A 238 -20.19 8.35 -15.85
N LYS A 239 -20.68 9.49 -16.35
CA LYS A 239 -22.04 9.98 -16.03
C LYS A 239 -23.13 8.99 -16.48
N VAL A 240 -22.98 8.39 -17.66
CA VAL A 240 -23.93 7.40 -18.19
C VAL A 240 -23.87 6.09 -17.40
N LEU A 241 -22.69 5.63 -17.02
CA LEU A 241 -22.52 4.36 -16.30
C LEU A 241 -22.81 4.45 -14.80
N PHE A 242 -22.71 5.63 -14.21
CA PHE A 242 -22.82 5.82 -12.75
C PHE A 242 -24.14 5.33 -12.15
N PRO A 243 -25.33 5.52 -12.75
CA PRO A 243 -26.58 4.95 -12.24
C PRO A 243 -26.55 3.42 -12.12
N PHE A 244 -25.76 2.76 -12.96
CA PHE A 244 -25.66 1.30 -13.05
C PHE A 244 -24.48 0.72 -12.22
N ARG A 245 -23.79 1.52 -11.40
CA ARG A 245 -22.55 1.14 -10.70
C ARG A 245 -22.65 -0.13 -9.85
N ASN A 246 -23.84 -0.43 -9.32
CA ASN A 246 -24.06 -1.58 -8.44
C ASN A 246 -24.28 -2.89 -9.20
N ILE A 247 -24.64 -2.82 -10.49
CA ILE A 247 -24.97 -4.00 -11.32
C ILE A 247 -23.87 -4.32 -12.34
N ILE A 248 -22.91 -3.43 -12.56
CA ILE A 248 -21.81 -3.65 -13.51
C ILE A 248 -20.86 -4.74 -12.97
N PRO A 249 -20.69 -5.88 -13.68
CA PRO A 249 -19.87 -6.98 -13.18
C PRO A 249 -18.37 -6.77 -13.40
N ILE A 250 -17.98 -5.82 -14.26
CA ILE A 250 -16.57 -5.58 -14.63
C ILE A 250 -15.84 -4.88 -13.50
N ARG A 251 -14.94 -5.60 -12.83
CA ARG A 251 -14.21 -5.16 -11.63
C ARG A 251 -13.55 -3.79 -11.77
N ASN A 252 -12.85 -3.55 -12.90
CA ASN A 252 -12.14 -2.28 -13.10
C ASN A 252 -13.09 -1.10 -13.24
N ILE A 253 -14.20 -1.28 -13.97
CA ILE A 253 -15.23 -0.25 -14.16
C ILE A 253 -15.90 0.03 -12.81
N ARG A 254 -16.30 -1.00 -12.08
CA ARG A 254 -16.87 -0.86 -10.73
C ARG A 254 -15.96 -0.10 -9.79
N GLY A 255 -14.63 -0.35 -9.83
CA GLY A 255 -13.65 0.39 -9.04
C GLY A 255 -13.62 1.89 -9.36
N ILE A 256 -13.67 2.25 -10.65
CA ILE A 256 -13.74 3.66 -11.09
C ILE A 256 -15.05 4.32 -10.65
N LEU A 257 -16.18 3.65 -10.82
CA LEU A 257 -17.49 4.18 -10.42
C LEU A 257 -17.62 4.32 -8.89
N LYS A 258 -16.97 3.42 -8.11
CA LYS A 258 -16.89 3.55 -6.66
C LYS A 258 -16.04 4.75 -6.25
N MET A 259 -14.96 5.02 -6.96
CA MET A 259 -14.14 6.21 -6.74
C MET A 259 -14.90 7.49 -7.10
N GLU A 260 -15.71 7.46 -8.17
CA GLU A 260 -16.61 8.56 -8.52
C GLU A 260 -17.67 8.80 -7.43
N GLU A 261 -18.21 7.75 -6.81
CA GLU A 261 -19.14 7.87 -5.68
C GLU A 261 -18.50 8.65 -4.53
N TYR A 262 -17.27 8.32 -4.14
CA TYR A 262 -16.52 9.06 -3.12
C TYR A 262 -16.22 10.50 -3.53
N SER A 263 -15.95 10.76 -4.81
CA SER A 263 -15.70 12.10 -5.34
C SER A 263 -16.94 13.00 -5.31
N ARG A 264 -18.14 12.44 -5.23
CA ARG A 264 -19.41 13.17 -5.17
C ARG A 264 -19.86 13.54 -3.76
N GLU A 265 -19.14 13.02 -2.78
CA GLU A 265 -19.40 13.31 -1.38
C GLU A 265 -19.11 14.80 -1.05
N PHE A 266 -18.19 15.43 -1.85
CA PHE A 266 -17.76 16.84 -1.65
C PHE A 266 -17.72 17.67 -2.93
#